data_926499e1acf2b0624040dfe84f80aa27
#
_entry.id   926499e1acf2b0624040dfe84f80aa27
#
_cell.length_a   1.000
_cell.length_b   1.000
_cell.length_c   1.000
_cell.angle_alpha   90.00
_cell.angle_beta   90.00
_cell.angle_gamma   90.00
#
_symmetry.space_group_name_H-M   'P 1'
#
loop_
_entity.id
_entity.type
_entity.pdbx_description
1 polymer ?
#
loop_
_entity_poly.entity_id
_entity_poly.type
_entity_poly.pdbx_seq_one_letter_code
_entity_poly.pdbx_strand_id
1 'polypeptide(L)'
;LFQLGCKDRLPENLKIIGFARQNLTDDNYRDLMGDSVREFGSLAHRTDEWAMFAKNIFFVPGDLDSPGDYAKLKSRLEFLEEGRQPANRLFYLSVAPRFFGPAVANLGSSGLAGEPGLGRVEQGWRRAVIEKPFGRDLDSAQALNESVGRVFDESQVYRIDHYLGKETVQNLLVFRFSNTIFEPLWNRNYVDNIQITASEEVSVGDRAGYYDQSGVIRDMVQNHLLQLLTMVAMEPPNAMDANSLRNHKIEVLRAIRRGDPEEAARNTVLGQYKGYLDETGVDPGSSTPTFAALRLYVDNWRWQGVPFYLRTGKSMAEKVTEIVIQFKRPPHMMFSAAPGDELSPNSLALCLQP
;
A
#
# COMPACT_ATOMS: atom_id res chain seq x y z
N LEU A 1 -4.43 3.58 16.28
CA LEU A 1 -3.54 3.46 17.44
C LEU A 1 -4.32 3.15 18.72
N PHE A 2 -5.43 3.86 19.02
CA PHE A 2 -6.24 3.58 20.23
C PHE A 2 -6.67 2.12 20.33
N GLN A 3 -7.18 1.52 19.25
CA GLN A 3 -7.54 0.09 19.22
C GLN A 3 -6.36 -0.85 19.50
N LEU A 4 -5.17 -0.49 19.09
CA LEU A 4 -3.95 -1.24 19.40
C LEU A 4 -3.57 -1.08 20.89
N GLY A 5 -3.79 0.11 21.45
CA GLY A 5 -3.62 0.37 22.88
C GLY A 5 -4.55 -0.49 23.74
N CYS A 6 -5.84 -0.56 23.39
CA CYS A 6 -6.81 -1.42 24.09
C CYS A 6 -6.48 -2.93 24.01
N LYS A 7 -5.60 -3.33 23.12
CA LYS A 7 -5.14 -4.72 22.92
C LYS A 7 -3.72 -4.96 23.45
N ASP A 8 -3.16 -4.02 24.19
CA ASP A 8 -1.79 -4.05 24.71
C ASP A 8 -0.72 -4.32 23.62
N ARG A 9 -0.94 -3.76 22.40
CA ARG A 9 -0.06 -3.93 21.24
C ARG A 9 0.81 -2.72 20.95
N LEU A 10 0.82 -1.74 21.83
CA LEU A 10 1.67 -0.55 21.72
C LEU A 10 2.75 -0.56 22.79
N PRO A 11 3.92 0.06 22.52
CA PRO A 11 4.93 0.26 23.57
C PRO A 11 4.36 1.04 24.78
N GLU A 12 4.72 0.66 25.99
CA GLU A 12 4.22 1.28 27.25
C GLU A 12 4.44 2.80 27.29
N ASN A 13 5.55 3.27 26.74
CA ASN A 13 5.96 4.68 26.81
C ASN A 13 5.71 5.43 25.48
N LEU A 14 4.79 4.96 24.63
CA LEU A 14 4.46 5.63 23.38
C LEU A 14 3.95 7.05 23.66
N LYS A 15 4.51 8.05 22.96
CA LYS A 15 3.99 9.42 22.86
C LYS A 15 3.56 9.67 21.43
N ILE A 16 2.40 10.29 21.25
CA ILE A 16 1.83 10.64 19.96
C ILE A 16 1.80 12.15 19.84
N ILE A 17 2.44 12.70 18.83
CA ILE A 17 2.52 14.14 18.64
C ILE A 17 1.89 14.49 17.28
N GLY A 18 0.78 15.23 17.32
CA GLY A 18 0.21 15.86 16.13
C GLY A 18 1.03 17.11 15.77
N PHE A 19 1.32 17.25 14.47
CA PHE A 19 2.01 18.44 13.93
C PHE A 19 1.24 18.97 12.74
N ALA A 20 0.61 20.12 12.86
CA ALA A 20 -0.24 20.72 11.83
C ALA A 20 -0.42 22.23 12.07
N ARG A 21 -0.96 22.93 11.04
CA ARG A 21 -1.13 24.40 11.05
C ARG A 21 -2.17 24.93 12.04
N GLN A 22 -3.04 24.07 12.53
CA GLN A 22 -4.08 24.46 13.50
C GLN A 22 -3.42 24.96 14.79
N ASN A 23 -4.01 25.96 15.42
CA ASN A 23 -3.54 26.45 16.71
C ASN A 23 -4.34 25.79 17.84
N LEU A 24 -3.96 24.55 18.18
CA LEU A 24 -4.62 23.76 19.22
C LEU A 24 -3.70 23.60 20.44
N THR A 25 -4.32 23.52 21.60
CA THR A 25 -3.66 23.00 22.82
C THR A 25 -3.65 21.48 22.81
N ASP A 26 -2.86 20.86 23.68
CA ASP A 26 -2.89 19.40 23.85
C ASP A 26 -4.29 18.89 24.19
N ASP A 27 -5.03 19.61 25.06
CA ASP A 27 -6.38 19.21 25.48
C ASP A 27 -7.40 19.31 24.33
N ASN A 28 -7.39 20.43 23.60
CA ASN A 28 -8.27 20.57 22.44
C ASN A 28 -7.99 19.53 21.35
N TYR A 29 -6.72 19.16 21.19
CA TYR A 29 -6.36 18.11 20.24
C TYR A 29 -6.78 16.71 20.71
N ARG A 30 -6.69 16.43 22.01
CA ARG A 30 -7.20 15.18 22.62
C ARG A 30 -8.70 15.05 22.45
N ASP A 31 -9.45 16.14 22.66
CA ASP A 31 -10.90 16.18 22.48
C ASP A 31 -11.26 15.89 21.02
N LEU A 32 -10.62 16.58 20.06
CA LEU A 32 -10.81 16.35 18.63
C LEU A 32 -10.53 14.90 18.21
N MET A 33 -9.45 14.31 18.71
CA MET A 33 -9.12 12.92 18.44
C MET A 33 -10.11 11.96 19.12
N GLY A 34 -10.62 12.28 20.30
CA GLY A 34 -11.65 11.53 21.00
C GLY A 34 -12.97 11.50 20.23
N ASP A 35 -13.38 12.63 19.67
CA ASP A 35 -14.56 12.73 18.81
C ASP A 35 -14.40 11.85 17.56
N SER A 36 -13.25 11.95 16.91
CA SER A 36 -12.94 11.12 15.73
C SER A 36 -12.93 9.61 16.06
N VAL A 37 -12.42 9.22 17.23
CA VAL A 37 -12.46 7.81 17.66
C VAL A 37 -13.89 7.36 17.92
N ARG A 38 -14.76 8.22 18.47
CA ARG A 38 -16.19 7.90 18.67
C ARG A 38 -16.93 7.74 17.36
N GLU A 39 -16.66 8.60 16.39
CA GLU A 39 -17.36 8.63 15.10
C GLU A 39 -16.89 7.49 14.17
N PHE A 40 -15.58 7.29 14.05
CA PHE A 40 -14.98 6.39 13.05
C PHE A 40 -14.39 5.11 13.64
N GLY A 41 -14.36 4.99 14.97
CA GLY A 41 -13.79 3.81 15.64
C GLY A 41 -14.69 2.58 15.51
N SER A 42 -14.11 1.42 15.21
CA SER A 42 -14.84 0.15 15.10
C SER A 42 -15.11 -0.52 16.47
N LEU A 43 -14.51 -0.02 17.55
CA LEU A 43 -14.73 -0.49 18.92
C LEU A 43 -15.71 0.43 19.65
N ALA A 44 -16.56 -0.15 20.49
CA ALA A 44 -17.36 0.65 21.42
C ALA A 44 -16.44 1.58 22.22
N HIS A 45 -16.80 2.86 22.26
CA HIS A 45 -16.00 3.87 22.96
C HIS A 45 -15.93 3.54 24.46
N ARG A 46 -14.71 3.29 24.94
CA ARG A 46 -14.43 3.03 26.35
C ARG A 46 -13.82 4.30 26.96
N THR A 47 -14.64 5.07 27.63
CA THR A 47 -14.28 6.41 28.13
C THR A 47 -13.04 6.42 29.03
N ASP A 48 -12.93 5.45 29.93
CA ASP A 48 -11.80 5.38 30.87
C ASP A 48 -10.48 4.98 30.15
N GLU A 49 -10.56 4.04 29.21
CA GLU A 49 -9.40 3.64 28.40
C GLU A 49 -8.94 4.79 27.50
N TRP A 50 -9.90 5.55 26.93
CA TRP A 50 -9.56 6.75 26.16
C TRP A 50 -8.85 7.79 27.03
N ALA A 51 -9.37 8.07 28.22
CA ALA A 51 -8.77 9.05 29.13
C ALA A 51 -7.34 8.70 29.52
N MET A 52 -7.03 7.39 29.67
CA MET A 52 -5.65 6.93 29.91
C MET A 52 -4.78 7.07 28.66
N PHE A 53 -5.28 6.64 27.50
CA PHE A 53 -4.56 6.71 26.23
C PHE A 53 -4.26 8.15 25.82
N ALA A 54 -5.24 9.06 25.96
CA ALA A 54 -5.14 10.46 25.58
C ALA A 54 -4.05 11.24 26.32
N LYS A 55 -3.66 10.82 27.54
CA LYS A 55 -2.53 11.42 28.29
C LYS A 55 -1.20 11.37 27.52
N ASN A 56 -1.09 10.46 26.56
CA ASN A 56 0.09 10.30 25.72
C ASN A 56 0.00 11.03 24.39
N ILE A 57 -1.07 11.82 24.16
CA ILE A 57 -1.30 12.60 22.94
C ILE A 57 -0.94 14.06 23.20
N PHE A 58 -0.14 14.63 22.32
CA PHE A 58 0.35 16.01 22.36
C PHE A 58 0.17 16.68 21.02
N PHE A 59 0.22 18.01 20.97
CA PHE A 59 0.11 18.77 19.74
C PHE A 59 1.18 19.86 19.66
N VAL A 60 1.71 20.06 18.46
CA VAL A 60 2.61 21.18 18.15
C VAL A 60 2.08 21.90 16.93
N PRO A 61 1.66 23.15 17.06
CA PRO A 61 1.25 23.95 15.91
C PRO A 61 2.44 24.29 15.04
N GLY A 62 2.32 24.06 13.72
CA GLY A 62 3.38 24.38 12.78
C GLY A 62 3.01 24.06 11.33
N ASP A 63 3.69 24.71 10.40
CA ASP A 63 3.54 24.48 8.98
C ASP A 63 4.63 23.52 8.48
N LEU A 64 4.22 22.56 7.65
CA LEU A 64 5.12 21.56 7.05
C LEU A 64 6.16 22.19 6.12
N ASP A 65 5.86 23.34 5.56
CA ASP A 65 6.77 24.09 4.67
C ASP A 65 7.68 25.07 5.43
N SER A 66 7.45 25.27 6.77
CA SER A 66 8.21 26.22 7.58
C SER A 66 9.34 25.56 8.35
N PRO A 67 10.62 25.75 7.98
CA PRO A 67 11.76 25.18 8.72
C PRO A 67 11.80 25.59 10.21
N GLY A 68 11.35 26.80 10.54
CA GLY A 68 11.33 27.33 11.90
C GLY A 68 10.38 26.57 12.84
N ASP A 69 9.32 25.99 12.29
CA ASP A 69 8.34 25.26 13.09
C ASP A 69 8.85 23.86 13.50
N TYR A 70 9.79 23.31 12.73
CA TYR A 70 10.46 22.06 13.12
C TYR A 70 11.40 22.22 14.32
N ALA A 71 11.88 23.42 14.58
CA ALA A 71 12.60 23.71 15.82
C ALA A 71 11.67 23.62 17.05
N LYS A 72 10.41 24.06 16.93
CA LYS A 72 9.39 23.91 17.98
C LYS A 72 9.05 22.44 18.20
N LEU A 73 8.87 21.68 17.10
CA LEU A 73 8.66 20.23 17.16
C LEU A 73 9.82 19.52 17.85
N LYS A 74 11.06 19.87 17.48
CA LYS A 74 12.28 19.32 18.10
C LYS A 74 12.33 19.58 19.59
N SER A 75 12.15 20.82 20.03
CA SER A 75 12.14 21.18 21.45
C SER A 75 11.05 20.44 22.22
N ARG A 76 9.86 20.26 21.62
CA ARG A 76 8.77 19.51 22.25
C ARG A 76 9.09 18.04 22.39
N LEU A 77 9.69 17.42 21.37
CA LEU A 77 10.13 16.02 21.41
C LEU A 77 11.18 15.83 22.49
N GLU A 78 12.23 16.65 22.51
CA GLU A 78 13.30 16.61 23.50
C GLU A 78 12.76 16.74 24.94
N PHE A 79 11.83 17.63 25.16
CA PHE A 79 11.14 17.78 26.46
C PHE A 79 10.39 16.49 26.86
N LEU A 80 9.66 15.87 25.93
CA LEU A 80 8.88 14.64 26.21
C LEU A 80 9.78 13.41 26.37
N GLU A 81 10.98 13.44 25.82
CA GLU A 81 12.00 12.39 25.91
C GLU A 81 12.95 12.55 27.12
N GLU A 82 12.83 13.62 27.88
CA GLU A 82 13.72 13.93 28.99
C GLU A 82 13.88 12.74 29.95
N GLY A 83 15.13 12.37 30.21
CA GLY A 83 15.50 11.21 31.05
C GLY A 83 15.33 9.84 30.38
N ARG A 84 14.95 9.76 29.08
CA ARG A 84 14.72 8.53 28.33
C ARG A 84 15.54 8.45 27.04
N GLN A 85 16.86 8.59 27.16
CA GLN A 85 17.74 8.41 26.01
C GLN A 85 18.33 6.99 26.00
N PRO A 86 18.44 6.33 24.84
CA PRO A 86 18.07 6.80 23.49
C PRO A 86 16.57 6.71 23.21
N ALA A 87 15.98 7.74 22.59
CA ALA A 87 14.56 7.75 22.21
C ALA A 87 14.37 7.37 20.73
N ASN A 88 13.39 6.51 20.47
CA ASN A 88 12.99 6.09 19.11
C ASN A 88 11.95 7.04 18.55
N ARG A 89 12.07 7.45 17.26
CA ARG A 89 11.11 8.35 16.62
C ARG A 89 10.60 7.76 15.31
N LEU A 90 9.27 7.74 15.18
CA LEU A 90 8.57 7.36 13.96
C LEU A 90 7.84 8.59 13.40
N PHE A 91 8.19 9.02 12.20
CA PHE A 91 7.55 10.11 11.48
C PHE A 91 6.53 9.54 10.52
N TYR A 92 5.24 9.72 10.82
CA TYR A 92 4.15 9.26 9.97
C TYR A 92 3.62 10.41 9.13
N LEU A 93 3.92 10.39 7.83
CA LEU A 93 3.55 11.44 6.89
C LEU A 93 2.15 11.16 6.32
N SER A 94 1.11 11.42 7.13
CA SER A 94 -0.29 11.36 6.71
C SER A 94 -0.74 12.73 6.19
N VAL A 95 -0.11 13.19 5.12
CA VAL A 95 -0.29 14.53 4.55
C VAL A 95 -0.49 14.45 3.04
N ALA A 96 -0.95 15.54 2.40
CA ALA A 96 -1.06 15.57 0.95
C ALA A 96 0.32 15.38 0.30
N PRO A 97 0.41 14.66 -0.84
CA PRO A 97 1.68 14.27 -1.47
C PRO A 97 2.66 15.42 -1.74
N ARG A 98 2.14 16.61 -2.03
CA ARG A 98 2.96 17.82 -2.24
C ARG A 98 3.82 18.20 -1.05
N PHE A 99 3.46 17.74 0.15
CA PHE A 99 4.19 18.03 1.39
C PHE A 99 5.23 16.97 1.76
N PHE A 100 5.29 15.82 1.08
CA PHE A 100 6.26 14.78 1.42
C PHE A 100 7.70 15.28 1.31
N GLY A 101 8.06 15.86 0.17
CA GLY A 101 9.40 16.41 -0.06
C GLY A 101 9.80 17.49 0.95
N PRO A 102 9.01 18.59 1.09
CA PRO A 102 9.26 19.62 2.09
C PRO A 102 9.36 19.10 3.52
N ALA A 103 8.43 18.24 3.94
CA ALA A 103 8.44 17.68 5.29
C ALA A 103 9.71 16.84 5.56
N VAL A 104 10.10 15.98 4.62
CA VAL A 104 11.33 15.18 4.74
C VAL A 104 12.56 16.07 4.78
N ALA A 105 12.66 17.07 3.91
CA ALA A 105 13.79 18.01 3.89
C ALA A 105 13.91 18.78 5.22
N ASN A 106 12.79 19.23 5.77
CA ASN A 106 12.75 19.93 7.05
C ASN A 106 13.07 19.02 8.25
N LEU A 107 12.63 17.75 8.22
CA LEU A 107 13.06 16.75 9.22
C LEU A 107 14.58 16.56 9.19
N GLY A 108 15.19 16.53 8.01
CA GLY A 108 16.65 16.43 7.85
C GLY A 108 17.36 17.65 8.37
N SER A 109 16.99 18.85 7.89
CA SER A 109 17.66 20.11 8.22
C SER A 109 17.56 20.50 9.71
N SER A 110 16.47 20.10 10.38
CA SER A 110 16.29 20.31 11.83
C SER A 110 17.06 19.29 12.69
N GLY A 111 17.68 18.27 12.09
CA GLY A 111 18.35 17.17 12.81
C GLY A 111 17.40 16.20 13.50
N LEU A 112 16.10 16.21 13.15
CA LEU A 112 15.10 15.30 13.70
C LEU A 112 15.24 13.90 13.14
N ALA A 113 15.62 13.78 11.85
CA ALA A 113 15.78 12.51 11.15
C ALA A 113 17.08 11.76 11.51
N GLY A 114 18.04 12.42 12.16
CA GLY A 114 19.38 11.90 12.37
C GLY A 114 20.29 12.08 11.15
N GLU A 115 21.57 11.69 11.28
CA GLU A 115 22.51 11.72 10.16
C GLU A 115 22.42 10.43 9.36
N PRO A 116 22.31 10.49 8.01
CA PRO A 116 22.36 9.32 7.15
C PRO A 116 23.66 8.51 7.36
N GLY A 117 23.55 7.18 7.36
CA GLY A 117 24.71 6.29 7.42
C GLY A 117 25.35 6.10 8.79
N LEU A 118 24.90 6.80 9.81
CA LEU A 118 25.33 6.59 11.18
C LEU A 118 24.20 5.89 11.97
N GLY A 119 24.11 4.60 11.83
CA GLY A 119 23.26 3.73 12.66
C GLY A 119 23.69 3.79 14.12
N ARG A 120 23.61 4.98 14.74
CA ARG A 120 23.93 5.18 16.16
C ARG A 120 22.78 4.65 17.00
N VAL A 121 22.91 3.41 17.42
CA VAL A 121 22.08 2.79 18.47
C VAL A 121 22.01 3.68 19.72
N GLU A 122 23.03 4.51 19.94
CA GLU A 122 23.12 5.44 21.05
C GLU A 122 22.07 6.55 21.06
N GLN A 123 21.51 6.93 19.91
CA GLN A 123 20.47 7.97 19.80
C GLN A 123 19.05 7.41 19.57
N GLY A 124 18.90 6.09 19.54
CA GLY A 124 17.68 5.44 19.13
C GLY A 124 17.48 5.47 17.59
N TRP A 125 16.54 4.68 17.09
CA TRP A 125 16.25 4.64 15.65
C TRP A 125 15.34 5.80 15.22
N ARG A 126 15.47 6.18 13.95
CA ARG A 126 14.62 7.15 13.25
C ARG A 126 14.00 6.45 12.05
N ARG A 127 12.69 6.55 11.88
CA ARG A 127 11.96 5.90 10.79
C ARG A 127 10.90 6.84 10.23
N ALA A 128 10.67 6.73 8.92
CA ALA A 128 9.63 7.49 8.23
C ALA A 128 8.61 6.54 7.60
N VAL A 129 7.34 6.81 7.80
CA VAL A 129 6.22 6.14 7.14
C VAL A 129 5.60 7.11 6.16
N ILE A 130 5.53 6.72 4.90
CA ILE A 130 5.02 7.55 3.80
C ILE A 130 3.83 6.84 3.16
N GLU A 131 2.71 7.54 3.05
CA GLU A 131 1.48 7.08 2.40
C GLU A 131 1.55 7.23 0.87
N LYS A 132 0.74 6.44 0.15
CA LYS A 132 0.56 6.66 -1.28
C LYS A 132 -0.15 7.99 -1.58
N PRO A 133 0.10 8.58 -2.78
CA PRO A 133 0.92 8.13 -3.88
C PRO A 133 2.40 8.50 -3.74
N PHE A 134 3.29 7.62 -4.24
CA PHE A 134 4.74 7.83 -4.27
C PHE A 134 5.17 8.49 -5.59
N GLY A 135 4.73 9.71 -5.82
CA GLY A 135 4.81 10.38 -7.10
C GLY A 135 3.59 10.14 -7.99
N ARG A 136 3.42 10.96 -9.01
CA ARG A 136 2.34 10.90 -10.01
C ARG A 136 2.77 10.11 -11.25
N ASP A 137 4.03 10.18 -11.59
CA ASP A 137 4.70 9.56 -12.73
C ASP A 137 6.13 9.14 -12.34
N LEU A 138 6.88 8.60 -13.28
CA LEU A 138 8.24 8.10 -13.01
C LEU A 138 9.16 9.21 -12.50
N ASP A 139 9.12 10.38 -13.13
CA ASP A 139 10.02 11.49 -12.81
C ASP A 139 9.76 12.02 -11.40
N SER A 140 8.48 12.24 -11.05
CA SER A 140 8.10 12.69 -9.71
C SER A 140 8.35 11.63 -8.65
N ALA A 141 8.21 10.34 -8.98
CA ALA A 141 8.55 9.25 -8.06
C ALA A 141 10.06 9.17 -7.80
N GLN A 142 10.88 9.36 -8.83
CA GLN A 142 12.33 9.40 -8.70
C GLN A 142 12.76 10.62 -7.87
N ALA A 143 12.22 11.80 -8.16
CA ALA A 143 12.50 13.01 -7.41
C ALA A 143 12.14 12.89 -5.92
N LEU A 144 10.99 12.27 -5.62
CA LEU A 144 10.60 11.98 -4.24
C LEU A 144 11.57 11.00 -3.56
N ASN A 145 11.93 9.91 -4.25
CA ASN A 145 12.88 8.93 -3.72
C ASN A 145 14.25 9.55 -3.46
N GLU A 146 14.75 10.39 -4.35
CA GLU A 146 16.00 11.13 -4.15
C GLU A 146 15.91 12.07 -2.95
N SER A 147 14.82 12.81 -2.82
CA SER A 147 14.58 13.70 -1.69
C SER A 147 14.57 12.95 -0.36
N VAL A 148 13.89 11.81 -0.31
CA VAL A 148 13.84 10.94 0.87
C VAL A 148 15.20 10.33 1.16
N GLY A 149 15.90 9.83 0.15
CA GLY A 149 17.22 9.18 0.27
C GLY A 149 18.36 10.13 0.72
N ARG A 150 18.18 11.45 0.59
CA ARG A 150 19.12 12.44 1.15
C ARG A 150 19.03 12.58 2.67
N VAL A 151 17.91 12.14 3.26
CA VAL A 151 17.61 12.35 4.69
C VAL A 151 17.52 11.03 5.46
N PHE A 152 17.00 9.99 4.84
CA PHE A 152 16.80 8.68 5.45
C PHE A 152 17.45 7.58 4.60
N ASP A 153 18.07 6.60 5.24
CA ASP A 153 18.44 5.36 4.59
C ASP A 153 17.21 4.55 4.19
N GLU A 154 17.29 3.73 3.15
CA GLU A 154 16.16 2.89 2.70
C GLU A 154 15.61 1.97 3.81
N SER A 155 16.47 1.51 4.72
CA SER A 155 16.08 0.71 5.89
C SER A 155 15.22 1.47 6.92
N GLN A 156 15.22 2.79 6.86
CA GLN A 156 14.45 3.68 7.72
C GLN A 156 13.10 4.07 7.12
N VAL A 157 12.86 3.77 5.83
CA VAL A 157 11.67 4.24 5.10
C VAL A 157 10.67 3.11 4.88
N TYR A 158 9.43 3.36 5.29
CA TYR A 158 8.29 2.47 5.12
C TYR A 158 7.26 3.11 4.20
N ARG A 159 7.13 2.60 2.99
CA ARG A 159 6.10 3.01 2.03
C ARG A 159 4.89 2.12 2.21
N ILE A 160 3.75 2.72 2.52
CA ILE A 160 2.53 1.98 2.86
C ILE A 160 1.75 1.62 1.61
N ASP A 161 1.51 0.32 1.45
CA ASP A 161 0.44 -0.23 0.63
C ASP A 161 -0.50 -1.04 1.52
N HIS A 162 -1.72 -0.56 1.73
CA HIS A 162 -2.66 -1.16 2.67
C HIS A 162 -3.11 -2.57 2.27
N TYR A 163 -2.98 -2.96 0.99
CA TYR A 163 -3.23 -4.34 0.56
C TYR A 163 -2.24 -5.32 1.20
N LEU A 164 -0.98 -4.94 1.32
CA LEU A 164 0.04 -5.77 1.96
C LEU A 164 -0.15 -5.89 3.49
N GLY A 165 -0.92 -4.99 4.08
CA GLY A 165 -1.30 -5.05 5.50
C GLY A 165 -2.46 -6.00 5.81
N LYS A 166 -3.16 -6.52 4.78
CA LYS A 166 -4.26 -7.48 4.98
C LYS A 166 -3.71 -8.87 5.31
N GLU A 167 -4.22 -9.49 6.37
CA GLU A 167 -3.81 -10.85 6.77
C GLU A 167 -4.02 -11.87 5.64
N THR A 168 -5.12 -11.74 4.89
CA THR A 168 -5.42 -12.61 3.75
C THR A 168 -4.37 -12.52 2.64
N VAL A 169 -3.82 -11.33 2.40
CA VAL A 169 -2.73 -11.15 1.42
C VAL A 169 -1.41 -11.73 1.95
N GLN A 170 -1.10 -11.53 3.24
CA GLN A 170 0.09 -12.13 3.86
C GLN A 170 0.01 -13.65 3.89
N ASN A 171 -1.18 -14.20 4.13
CA ASN A 171 -1.44 -15.63 4.11
C ASN A 171 -1.20 -16.27 2.74
N LEU A 172 -1.17 -15.51 1.64
CA LEU A 172 -0.81 -16.03 0.33
C LEU A 172 0.62 -16.62 0.31
N LEU A 173 1.57 -16.01 1.00
CA LEU A 173 2.93 -16.55 1.11
C LEU A 173 2.96 -17.84 1.94
N VAL A 174 2.21 -17.88 3.04
CA VAL A 174 2.06 -19.09 3.87
C VAL A 174 1.41 -20.20 3.04
N PHE A 175 0.33 -19.88 2.33
CA PHE A 175 -0.36 -20.82 1.46
C PHE A 175 0.59 -21.44 0.43
N ARG A 176 1.38 -20.63 -0.26
CA ARG A 176 2.32 -21.09 -1.28
C ARG A 176 3.48 -21.89 -0.70
N PHE A 177 4.15 -21.34 0.31
CA PHE A 177 5.47 -21.82 0.73
C PHE A 177 5.44 -22.78 1.92
N SER A 178 4.29 -22.93 2.59
CA SER A 178 4.12 -23.93 3.66
C SER A 178 3.34 -25.18 3.22
N ASN A 179 2.93 -25.27 1.96
CA ASN A 179 2.21 -26.41 1.42
C ASN A 179 2.99 -27.05 0.25
N THR A 180 3.54 -28.22 0.49
CA THR A 180 4.39 -28.95 -0.47
C THR A 180 3.71 -29.24 -1.81
N ILE A 181 2.37 -29.35 -1.85
CA ILE A 181 1.63 -29.72 -3.07
C ILE A 181 1.50 -28.57 -4.07
N PHE A 182 1.55 -27.29 -3.63
CA PHE A 182 1.32 -26.18 -4.53
C PHE A 182 2.57 -25.75 -5.32
N GLU A 183 3.70 -25.61 -4.66
CA GLU A 183 4.90 -25.05 -5.29
C GLU A 183 5.38 -25.82 -6.54
N PRO A 184 5.35 -27.17 -6.60
CA PRO A 184 5.67 -27.92 -7.81
C PRO A 184 4.75 -27.63 -9.00
N LEU A 185 3.50 -27.25 -8.74
CA LEU A 185 2.49 -26.95 -9.78
C LEU A 185 2.47 -25.46 -10.15
N TRP A 186 3.18 -24.60 -9.40
CA TRP A 186 3.11 -23.14 -9.48
C TRP A 186 4.07 -22.58 -10.54
N ASN A 187 3.89 -23.03 -11.79
CA ASN A 187 4.77 -22.66 -12.89
C ASN A 187 4.12 -22.90 -14.27
N ARG A 188 4.75 -22.43 -15.32
CA ARG A 188 4.32 -22.50 -16.72
C ARG A 188 3.99 -23.90 -17.24
N ASN A 189 4.46 -24.97 -16.59
CA ASN A 189 4.19 -26.33 -17.08
C ASN A 189 2.76 -26.76 -16.76
N TYR A 190 2.20 -26.24 -15.65
CA TYR A 190 0.89 -26.62 -15.15
C TYR A 190 -0.14 -25.50 -15.21
N VAL A 191 0.29 -24.23 -15.04
CA VAL A 191 -0.60 -23.06 -15.05
C VAL A 191 -0.84 -22.60 -16.48
N ASP A 192 -2.11 -22.40 -16.83
CA ASP A 192 -2.54 -21.82 -18.10
C ASP A 192 -2.56 -20.30 -18.06
N ASN A 193 -3.21 -19.74 -17.06
CA ASN A 193 -3.27 -18.31 -16.83
C ASN A 193 -3.50 -17.99 -15.34
N ILE A 194 -3.22 -16.73 -14.96
CA ILE A 194 -3.50 -16.18 -13.63
C ILE A 194 -4.37 -14.95 -13.79
N GLN A 195 -5.42 -14.84 -12.99
CA GLN A 195 -6.34 -13.72 -12.98
C GLN A 195 -6.30 -13.05 -11.61
N ILE A 196 -6.07 -11.74 -11.57
CA ILE A 196 -6.05 -10.94 -10.34
C ILE A 196 -7.10 -9.86 -10.48
N THR A 197 -8.15 -9.95 -9.68
CA THR A 197 -9.27 -9.01 -9.70
C THR A 197 -9.32 -8.23 -8.39
N ALA A 198 -9.51 -6.91 -8.49
CA ALA A 198 -9.84 -6.05 -7.37
C ALA A 198 -10.94 -5.10 -7.81
N SER A 199 -12.20 -5.42 -7.50
CA SER A 199 -13.37 -4.61 -7.83
C SER A 199 -13.93 -3.90 -6.61
N GLU A 200 -14.48 -2.71 -6.83
CA GLU A 200 -15.10 -1.87 -5.81
C GLU A 200 -16.53 -1.50 -6.25
N GLU A 201 -17.52 -1.68 -5.35
CA GLU A 201 -18.91 -1.28 -5.61
C GLU A 201 -19.09 0.24 -5.56
N VAL A 202 -18.25 0.91 -4.76
CA VAL A 202 -18.34 2.35 -4.56
C VAL A 202 -17.90 3.14 -5.79
N SER A 203 -18.55 4.27 -6.03
CA SER A 203 -18.12 5.29 -7.00
C SER A 203 -16.93 6.09 -6.47
N VAL A 204 -16.49 7.11 -7.21
CA VAL A 204 -15.38 7.98 -6.78
C VAL A 204 -15.81 8.92 -5.65
N GLY A 205 -17.09 9.30 -5.57
CA GLY A 205 -17.68 10.15 -4.52
C GLY A 205 -16.89 11.45 -4.29
N ASP A 206 -16.73 11.85 -3.03
CA ASP A 206 -16.04 13.09 -2.65
C ASP A 206 -14.58 13.20 -3.10
N ARG A 207 -13.99 12.12 -3.58
CA ARG A 207 -12.62 12.08 -4.11
C ARG A 207 -12.53 12.28 -5.62
N ALA A 208 -13.64 12.61 -6.29
CA ALA A 208 -13.75 12.70 -7.74
C ALA A 208 -12.68 13.60 -8.36
N GLY A 209 -12.47 14.81 -7.87
CA GLY A 209 -11.45 15.73 -8.41
C GLY A 209 -10.01 15.22 -8.28
N TYR A 210 -9.69 14.46 -7.24
CA TYR A 210 -8.39 13.80 -7.12
C TYR A 210 -8.29 12.60 -8.07
N TYR A 211 -9.37 11.78 -8.12
CA TYR A 211 -9.40 10.58 -8.94
C TYR A 211 -9.33 10.90 -10.43
N ASP A 212 -9.96 11.97 -10.86
CA ASP A 212 -9.96 12.41 -12.26
C ASP A 212 -8.55 12.73 -12.80
N GLN A 213 -7.64 13.15 -11.90
CA GLN A 213 -6.24 13.35 -12.22
C GLN A 213 -5.39 12.07 -12.13
N SER A 214 -5.80 11.08 -11.35
CA SER A 214 -5.02 9.86 -11.09
C SER A 214 -5.42 8.71 -12.01
N GLY A 215 -6.72 8.43 -12.12
CA GLY A 215 -7.29 7.31 -12.83
C GLY A 215 -7.00 5.95 -12.20
N VAL A 216 -7.69 4.92 -12.70
CA VAL A 216 -7.62 3.56 -12.15
C VAL A 216 -6.23 2.93 -12.22
N ILE A 217 -5.44 3.27 -13.23
CA ILE A 217 -4.10 2.70 -13.41
C ILE A 217 -3.19 3.09 -12.24
N ARG A 218 -3.14 4.39 -11.89
CA ARG A 218 -2.31 4.86 -10.78
C ARG A 218 -2.91 4.55 -9.42
N ASP A 219 -4.26 4.54 -9.33
CA ASP A 219 -4.93 4.27 -8.05
C ASP A 219 -4.86 2.80 -7.65
N MET A 220 -4.95 1.86 -8.59
CA MET A 220 -5.09 0.43 -8.30
C MET A 220 -4.03 -0.46 -8.93
N VAL A 221 -3.72 -0.28 -10.21
CA VAL A 221 -2.84 -1.22 -10.94
C VAL A 221 -1.39 -1.06 -10.49
N GLN A 222 -0.87 0.16 -10.55
CA GLN A 222 0.54 0.49 -10.34
C GLN A 222 1.03 0.18 -8.91
N ASN A 223 0.13 -0.02 -7.97
CA ASN A 223 0.42 -0.37 -6.59
C ASN A 223 -0.19 -1.74 -6.23
N HIS A 224 -1.47 -1.78 -5.86
CA HIS A 224 -2.12 -2.95 -5.26
C HIS A 224 -2.08 -4.19 -6.15
N LEU A 225 -2.46 -4.08 -7.44
CA LEU A 225 -2.49 -5.24 -8.32
C LEU A 225 -1.09 -5.74 -8.66
N LEU A 226 -0.13 -4.84 -8.89
CA LEU A 226 1.26 -5.23 -9.10
C LEU A 226 1.88 -5.85 -7.83
N GLN A 227 1.52 -5.38 -6.63
CA GLN A 227 1.93 -6.04 -5.40
C GLN A 227 1.36 -7.46 -5.28
N LEU A 228 0.07 -7.66 -5.58
CA LEU A 228 -0.53 -9.00 -5.61
C LEU A 228 0.15 -9.89 -6.66
N LEU A 229 0.41 -9.36 -7.86
CA LEU A 229 1.14 -10.07 -8.90
C LEU A 229 2.52 -10.51 -8.41
N THR A 230 3.27 -9.64 -7.74
CA THR A 230 4.58 -10.04 -7.20
C THR A 230 4.49 -11.16 -6.17
N MET A 231 3.50 -11.10 -5.27
CA MET A 231 3.28 -12.15 -4.26
C MET A 231 2.93 -13.51 -4.87
N VAL A 232 2.20 -13.50 -6.00
CA VAL A 232 1.86 -14.70 -6.75
C VAL A 232 3.05 -15.23 -7.54
N ALA A 233 3.82 -14.33 -8.17
CA ALA A 233 4.81 -14.72 -9.18
C ALA A 233 6.24 -14.90 -8.66
N MET A 234 6.55 -14.41 -7.45
CA MET A 234 7.92 -14.47 -6.90
C MET A 234 8.38 -15.89 -6.62
N GLU A 235 9.70 -16.09 -6.67
CA GLU A 235 10.34 -17.31 -6.19
C GLU A 235 10.27 -17.39 -4.65
N PRO A 236 10.33 -18.61 -4.07
CA PRO A 236 10.42 -18.78 -2.63
C PRO A 236 11.67 -18.09 -2.08
N PRO A 237 11.54 -17.13 -1.16
CA PRO A 237 12.70 -16.50 -0.56
C PRO A 237 13.40 -17.44 0.43
N ASN A 238 14.71 -17.32 0.57
CA ASN A 238 15.50 -18.11 1.52
C ASN A 238 15.20 -17.76 2.99
N ALA A 239 14.66 -16.57 3.24
CA ALA A 239 14.27 -16.07 4.55
C ALA A 239 13.08 -15.12 4.44
N MET A 240 12.25 -15.08 5.49
CA MET A 240 11.08 -14.18 5.58
C MET A 240 11.46 -12.81 6.16
N ASP A 241 12.64 -12.29 5.82
CA ASP A 241 13.06 -10.94 6.15
C ASP A 241 12.66 -9.93 5.06
N ALA A 242 12.64 -8.66 5.44
CA ALA A 242 12.17 -7.59 4.56
C ALA A 242 13.00 -7.43 3.28
N ASN A 243 14.33 -7.67 3.34
CA ASN A 243 15.20 -7.51 2.18
C ASN A 243 15.02 -8.67 1.19
N SER A 244 14.96 -9.90 1.68
CA SER A 244 14.70 -11.09 0.86
C SER A 244 13.35 -10.96 0.13
N LEU A 245 12.29 -10.63 0.83
CA LEU A 245 10.97 -10.42 0.23
C LEU A 245 10.99 -9.29 -0.82
N ARG A 246 11.60 -8.17 -0.51
CA ARG A 246 11.70 -7.01 -1.42
C ARG A 246 12.46 -7.36 -2.69
N ASN A 247 13.60 -8.05 -2.57
CA ASN A 247 14.41 -8.44 -3.72
C ASN A 247 13.65 -9.37 -4.67
N HIS A 248 12.99 -10.42 -4.16
CA HIS A 248 12.22 -11.35 -4.99
C HIS A 248 11.02 -10.65 -5.68
N LYS A 249 10.37 -9.68 -5.02
CA LYS A 249 9.33 -8.87 -5.65
C LYS A 249 9.88 -7.99 -6.77
N ILE A 250 11.05 -7.37 -6.57
CA ILE A 250 11.73 -6.55 -7.58
C ILE A 250 12.11 -7.39 -8.80
N GLU A 251 12.59 -8.62 -8.61
CA GLU A 251 12.91 -9.55 -9.72
C GLU A 251 11.69 -9.81 -10.60
N VAL A 252 10.51 -10.02 -10.00
CA VAL A 252 9.26 -10.17 -10.76
C VAL A 252 8.94 -8.90 -11.55
N LEU A 253 8.98 -7.73 -10.91
CA LEU A 253 8.65 -6.46 -11.56
C LEU A 253 9.59 -6.16 -12.74
N ARG A 254 10.88 -6.50 -12.62
CA ARG A 254 11.87 -6.34 -13.69
C ARG A 254 11.65 -7.31 -14.85
N ALA A 255 11.06 -8.46 -14.57
CA ALA A 255 10.73 -9.47 -15.56
C ALA A 255 9.39 -9.22 -16.27
N ILE A 256 8.59 -8.25 -15.85
CA ILE A 256 7.37 -7.87 -16.57
C ILE A 256 7.78 -7.37 -17.95
N ARG A 257 7.20 -8.00 -19.00
CA ARG A 257 7.46 -7.63 -20.38
C ARG A 257 7.06 -6.19 -20.63
N ARG A 258 8.01 -5.44 -21.16
CA ARG A 258 7.77 -4.06 -21.63
C ARG A 258 7.38 -4.13 -23.10
N GLY A 259 6.13 -3.77 -23.39
CA GLY A 259 5.64 -3.63 -24.75
C GLY A 259 5.85 -2.21 -25.29
N ASP A 260 5.79 -2.08 -26.62
CA ASP A 260 5.61 -0.79 -27.25
C ASP A 260 4.16 -0.27 -27.03
N PRO A 261 3.86 1.00 -27.38
CA PRO A 261 2.51 1.55 -27.20
C PRO A 261 1.40 0.76 -27.92
N GLU A 262 1.67 0.15 -29.08
CA GLU A 262 0.69 -0.65 -29.80
C GLU A 262 0.42 -1.98 -29.10
N GLU A 263 1.45 -2.64 -28.59
CA GLU A 263 1.30 -3.86 -27.79
C GLU A 263 0.57 -3.55 -26.49
N ALA A 264 0.88 -2.44 -25.82
CA ALA A 264 0.17 -1.99 -24.64
C ALA A 264 -1.32 -1.78 -24.93
N ALA A 265 -1.65 -1.12 -26.04
CA ALA A 265 -3.04 -0.91 -26.44
C ALA A 265 -3.79 -2.22 -26.73
N ARG A 266 -3.15 -3.20 -27.38
CA ARG A 266 -3.73 -4.52 -27.64
C ARG A 266 -3.96 -5.36 -26.38
N ASN A 267 -3.20 -5.08 -25.35
CA ASN A 267 -3.23 -5.80 -24.07
C ASN A 267 -3.99 -5.06 -22.98
N THR A 268 -4.66 -3.96 -23.29
CA THR A 268 -5.35 -3.12 -22.32
C THR A 268 -6.75 -2.76 -22.78
N VAL A 269 -7.72 -2.91 -21.88
CA VAL A 269 -9.08 -2.40 -22.05
C VAL A 269 -9.33 -1.39 -20.93
N LEU A 270 -9.77 -0.19 -21.31
CA LEU A 270 -10.12 0.89 -20.38
C LEU A 270 -11.59 1.26 -20.54
N GLY A 271 -12.22 1.72 -19.48
CA GLY A 271 -13.61 2.17 -19.50
C GLY A 271 -13.94 3.11 -18.37
N GLN A 272 -15.10 3.75 -18.48
CA GLN A 272 -15.69 4.56 -17.39
C GLN A 272 -17.03 3.94 -17.00
N TYR A 273 -17.41 3.98 -15.73
CA TYR A 273 -18.75 3.59 -15.31
C TYR A 273 -19.77 4.65 -15.74
N LYS A 274 -20.99 4.20 -15.94
CA LYS A 274 -22.09 5.10 -16.32
C LYS A 274 -22.37 6.10 -15.20
N GLY A 275 -22.38 7.41 -15.54
CA GLY A 275 -22.56 8.50 -14.57
C GLY A 275 -21.27 9.07 -14.00
N TYR A 276 -20.09 8.60 -14.43
CA TYR A 276 -18.80 9.15 -13.96
C TYR A 276 -18.66 10.65 -14.23
N LEU A 277 -19.05 11.10 -15.40
CA LEU A 277 -18.97 12.52 -15.81
C LEU A 277 -19.96 13.42 -15.07
N ASP A 278 -20.95 12.83 -14.41
CA ASP A 278 -21.94 13.57 -13.58
C ASP A 278 -21.48 13.73 -12.12
N GLU A 279 -20.36 13.11 -11.74
CA GLU A 279 -19.82 13.20 -10.37
C GLU A 279 -19.25 14.59 -10.11
N THR A 280 -19.54 15.13 -8.93
CA THR A 280 -19.07 16.46 -8.53
C THR A 280 -17.54 16.51 -8.46
N GLY A 281 -16.93 17.38 -9.26
CA GLY A 281 -15.48 17.56 -9.32
C GLY A 281 -14.78 16.78 -10.43
N VAL A 282 -15.51 16.06 -11.28
CA VAL A 282 -15.03 15.48 -12.53
C VAL A 282 -15.17 16.51 -13.65
N ASP A 283 -14.17 16.61 -14.52
CA ASP A 283 -14.27 17.43 -15.74
C ASP A 283 -15.31 16.79 -16.69
N PRO A 284 -16.31 17.55 -17.19
CA PRO A 284 -17.32 17.01 -18.11
C PRO A 284 -16.75 16.39 -19.40
N GLY A 285 -15.54 16.78 -19.79
CA GLY A 285 -14.81 16.19 -20.92
C GLY A 285 -13.81 15.10 -20.55
N SER A 286 -13.79 14.65 -19.31
CA SER A 286 -12.79 13.70 -18.82
C SER A 286 -12.86 12.35 -19.52
N SER A 287 -11.69 11.86 -19.94
CA SER A 287 -11.47 10.50 -20.44
C SER A 287 -10.78 9.59 -19.43
N THR A 288 -10.69 10.01 -18.18
CA THR A 288 -10.01 9.26 -17.11
C THR A 288 -10.70 7.92 -16.87
N PRO A 289 -9.98 6.78 -17.00
CA PRO A 289 -10.61 5.48 -16.86
C PRO A 289 -10.90 5.15 -15.39
N THR A 290 -12.09 4.58 -15.15
CA THR A 290 -12.52 4.06 -13.85
C THR A 290 -12.50 2.53 -13.81
N PHE A 291 -12.26 1.90 -14.96
CA PHE A 291 -12.08 0.47 -15.14
C PHE A 291 -10.85 0.21 -16.00
N ALA A 292 -10.11 -0.83 -15.65
CA ALA A 292 -9.00 -1.35 -16.45
C ALA A 292 -8.96 -2.87 -16.40
N ALA A 293 -8.71 -3.49 -17.57
CA ALA A 293 -8.30 -4.89 -17.68
C ALA A 293 -7.02 -4.95 -18.51
N LEU A 294 -6.01 -5.64 -17.97
CA LEU A 294 -4.68 -5.71 -18.58
C LEU A 294 -4.25 -7.17 -18.72
N ARG A 295 -3.56 -7.48 -19.79
CA ARG A 295 -2.85 -8.74 -19.97
C ARG A 295 -1.34 -8.47 -19.92
N LEU A 296 -0.68 -9.03 -18.90
CA LEU A 296 0.75 -8.91 -18.68
C LEU A 296 1.44 -10.26 -18.84
N TYR A 297 2.74 -10.23 -19.09
CA TYR A 297 3.60 -11.41 -19.12
C TYR A 297 4.82 -11.16 -18.24
N VAL A 298 5.24 -12.20 -17.51
CA VAL A 298 6.46 -12.20 -16.70
C VAL A 298 7.47 -13.10 -17.40
N ASP A 299 8.48 -12.47 -18.03
CA ASP A 299 9.49 -13.15 -18.84
C ASP A 299 10.63 -13.69 -17.97
N ASN A 300 10.32 -14.74 -17.21
CA ASN A 300 11.28 -15.49 -16.44
C ASN A 300 11.07 -17.01 -16.66
N TRP A 301 11.97 -17.82 -16.10
CA TRP A 301 11.93 -19.27 -16.28
C TRP A 301 10.62 -19.91 -15.77
N ARG A 302 10.07 -19.39 -14.70
CA ARG A 302 8.83 -19.89 -14.08
C ARG A 302 7.58 -19.59 -14.91
N TRP A 303 7.48 -18.39 -15.50
CA TRP A 303 6.24 -17.86 -16.04
C TRP A 303 6.23 -17.59 -17.54
N GLN A 304 7.35 -17.83 -18.25
CA GLN A 304 7.42 -17.58 -19.68
C GLN A 304 6.22 -18.16 -20.44
N GLY A 305 5.45 -17.28 -21.09
CA GLY A 305 4.28 -17.65 -21.90
C GLY A 305 2.96 -17.75 -21.13
N VAL A 306 2.95 -17.63 -19.80
CA VAL A 306 1.72 -17.59 -18.98
C VAL A 306 1.19 -16.17 -18.92
N PRO A 307 -0.04 -15.90 -19.38
CA PRO A 307 -0.67 -14.59 -19.24
C PRO A 307 -1.15 -14.34 -17.81
N PHE A 308 -0.92 -13.12 -17.33
CA PHE A 308 -1.49 -12.57 -16.11
C PHE A 308 -2.55 -11.54 -16.48
N TYR A 309 -3.80 -11.80 -16.14
CA TYR A 309 -4.91 -10.89 -16.35
C TYR A 309 -5.17 -10.10 -15.07
N LEU A 310 -4.97 -8.79 -15.11
CA LEU A 310 -5.27 -7.89 -14.02
C LEU A 310 -6.54 -7.12 -14.34
N ARG A 311 -7.50 -7.11 -13.42
CA ARG A 311 -8.77 -6.42 -13.61
C ARG A 311 -9.14 -5.62 -12.37
N THR A 312 -9.54 -4.37 -12.58
CA THR A 312 -10.00 -3.50 -11.48
C THR A 312 -10.98 -2.45 -11.99
N GLY A 313 -11.87 -2.00 -11.14
CA GLY A 313 -12.82 -0.94 -11.47
C GLY A 313 -13.62 -0.47 -10.25
N LYS A 314 -14.14 0.75 -10.37
CA LYS A 314 -15.12 1.32 -9.43
C LYS A 314 -16.53 1.16 -9.97
N SER A 315 -17.52 1.26 -9.09
CA SER A 315 -18.95 1.09 -9.43
C SER A 315 -19.22 -0.25 -10.12
N MET A 316 -18.54 -1.30 -9.66
CA MET A 316 -18.73 -2.68 -10.13
C MET A 316 -19.90 -3.35 -9.40
N ALA A 317 -20.35 -4.50 -9.92
CA ALA A 317 -21.49 -5.22 -9.36
C ALA A 317 -21.27 -5.73 -7.92
N GLU A 318 -20.01 -5.99 -7.56
CA GLU A 318 -19.64 -6.49 -6.24
C GLU A 318 -18.22 -6.07 -5.85
N LYS A 319 -17.99 -5.97 -4.54
CA LYS A 319 -16.67 -5.72 -3.97
C LYS A 319 -15.96 -7.05 -3.76
N VAL A 320 -14.95 -7.31 -4.59
CA VAL A 320 -14.15 -8.53 -4.47
C VAL A 320 -12.68 -8.28 -4.74
N THR A 321 -11.82 -8.94 -3.96
CA THR A 321 -10.41 -9.08 -4.30
C THR A 321 -10.08 -10.56 -4.32
N GLU A 322 -9.74 -11.08 -5.49
CA GLU A 322 -9.48 -12.50 -5.71
C GLU A 322 -8.29 -12.74 -6.64
N ILE A 323 -7.68 -13.90 -6.47
CA ILE A 323 -6.66 -14.41 -7.38
C ILE A 323 -7.12 -15.79 -7.84
N VAL A 324 -7.29 -15.97 -9.14
CA VAL A 324 -7.65 -17.26 -9.74
C VAL A 324 -6.47 -17.80 -10.52
N ILE A 325 -6.02 -18.99 -10.17
CA ILE A 325 -5.01 -19.76 -10.89
C ILE A 325 -5.74 -20.80 -11.72
N GLN A 326 -5.72 -20.65 -13.03
CA GLN A 326 -6.28 -21.60 -13.97
C GLN A 326 -5.19 -22.58 -14.38
N PHE A 327 -5.40 -23.86 -14.14
CA PHE A 327 -4.48 -24.91 -14.58
C PHE A 327 -4.76 -25.34 -16.02
N LYS A 328 -3.75 -25.88 -16.67
CA LYS A 328 -3.87 -26.47 -17.99
C LYS A 328 -4.80 -27.69 -17.98
N ARG A 329 -5.43 -27.94 -19.10
CA ARG A 329 -6.21 -29.18 -19.30
C ARG A 329 -5.27 -30.39 -19.26
N PRO A 330 -5.76 -31.56 -18.80
CA PRO A 330 -5.02 -32.82 -18.95
C PRO A 330 -4.61 -33.03 -20.40
N PRO A 331 -3.36 -33.49 -20.65
CA PRO A 331 -2.85 -33.67 -22.02
C PRO A 331 -3.58 -34.78 -22.79
N HIS A 332 -4.23 -35.69 -22.10
CA HIS A 332 -5.00 -36.77 -22.64
C HIS A 332 -6.24 -37.06 -21.80
N MET A 333 -7.37 -37.17 -22.47
CA MET A 333 -8.67 -37.49 -21.87
C MET A 333 -8.96 -38.99 -22.04
N MET A 334 -8.90 -39.73 -20.94
CA MET A 334 -9.20 -41.16 -20.93
C MET A 334 -10.69 -41.46 -20.81
N PHE A 335 -11.50 -40.50 -20.39
CA PHE A 335 -12.92 -40.67 -20.18
C PHE A 335 -13.68 -40.06 -21.36
N SER A 336 -14.60 -40.81 -21.93
CA SER A 336 -15.52 -40.30 -22.95
C SER A 336 -16.50 -39.33 -22.28
N ALA A 337 -16.39 -38.07 -22.59
CA ALA A 337 -17.44 -37.10 -22.28
C ALA A 337 -18.61 -37.34 -23.26
N ALA A 338 -19.85 -37.09 -22.81
CA ALA A 338 -20.98 -37.07 -23.74
C ALA A 338 -20.75 -35.96 -24.79
N PRO A 339 -21.32 -36.08 -26.00
CA PRO A 339 -21.21 -35.05 -27.02
C PRO A 339 -21.69 -33.69 -26.45
N GLY A 340 -20.78 -32.73 -26.34
CA GLY A 340 -21.06 -31.43 -25.76
C GLY A 340 -20.54 -31.23 -24.33
N ASP A 341 -20.12 -32.25 -23.60
CA ASP A 341 -19.49 -32.16 -22.28
C ASP A 341 -17.96 -31.99 -22.40
N GLU A 342 -17.49 -30.80 -22.21
CA GLU A 342 -16.06 -30.57 -22.02
C GLU A 342 -15.73 -30.56 -20.50
N LEU A 343 -14.74 -31.35 -20.10
CA LEU A 343 -14.23 -31.23 -18.73
C LEU A 343 -13.62 -29.85 -18.50
N SER A 344 -14.18 -29.15 -17.55
CA SER A 344 -13.60 -27.87 -17.10
C SER A 344 -12.22 -28.08 -16.51
N PRO A 345 -11.21 -27.30 -16.92
CA PRO A 345 -9.90 -27.38 -16.31
C PRO A 345 -9.95 -26.99 -14.83
N ASN A 346 -9.03 -27.56 -14.04
CA ASN A 346 -8.95 -27.24 -12.61
C ASN A 346 -8.62 -25.76 -12.42
N SER A 347 -9.22 -25.16 -11.43
CA SER A 347 -8.90 -23.80 -10.99
C SER A 347 -8.79 -23.74 -9.47
N LEU A 348 -7.97 -22.80 -9.00
CA LEU A 348 -7.83 -22.48 -7.60
C LEU A 348 -8.15 -20.98 -7.42
N ALA A 349 -9.22 -20.69 -6.70
CA ALA A 349 -9.60 -19.32 -6.38
C ALA A 349 -9.21 -18.98 -4.94
N LEU A 350 -8.47 -17.90 -4.76
CA LEU A 350 -8.04 -17.37 -3.47
C LEU A 350 -8.78 -16.05 -3.22
N CYS A 351 -9.81 -16.08 -2.39
CA CYS A 351 -10.57 -14.90 -1.98
C CYS A 351 -9.77 -14.14 -0.92
N LEU A 352 -9.31 -12.93 -1.26
CA LEU A 352 -8.54 -12.07 -0.36
C LEU A 352 -9.43 -11.07 0.37
N GLN A 353 -10.57 -10.76 -0.24
CA GLN A 353 -11.58 -9.88 0.34
C GLN A 353 -12.92 -10.18 -0.32
N PRO A 354 -13.95 -10.50 0.49
CA PRO A 354 -15.31 -10.14 0.19
C PRO A 354 -15.50 -8.67 0.55
#